data_cdac798e6ea408daa5dd3c42ec5ca76c
#
_entry.id   cdac798e6ea408daa5dd3c42ec5ca76c
#
_cell.length_a   1.000
_cell.length_b   1.000
_cell.length_c   1.000
_cell.angle_alpha   90.00
_cell.angle_beta   90.00
_cell.angle_gamma   90.00
#
_symmetry.space_group_name_H-M   'P 1'
#
loop_
_entity.id
_entity.type
_entity.pdbx_description
1 polymer ?
#
loop_
_entity_poly.entity_id
_entity_poly.type
_entity_poly.pdbx_seq_one_letter_code
_entity_poly.pdbx_strand_id
1 'polypeptide(L)'
;DSFSGKPLIIRTLEAIKPVVDWIIVVTGTDNTEIKEALKEFPNLTYVIQKQPLGTGNALLSTDYLFENTDYTLLVSYADKPLITSKTFRKLIDRHIKSEAEITIATAILSLPGSKGRIIREKGKFARVIEAKDADPEILKIKEVNAGFLVCEAHSIYRELRKINNNNASKEYYLTDVYTEYIKDGLDICTVRIPPEESCDINTLSELQNINQWIMTVK
;
A
#
# COMPACT_ATOMS: atom_id res chain seq x y z
N ASP A 1 -2.29 13.97 13.30
CA ASP A 1 -1.67 13.08 14.30
C ASP A 1 -0.17 13.03 14.09
N SER A 2 0.60 13.06 15.14
CA SER A 2 2.06 13.08 15.07
C SER A 2 2.69 11.83 15.66
N PHE A 3 3.65 11.27 14.94
CA PHE A 3 4.48 10.16 15.36
C PHE A 3 5.89 10.67 15.69
N SER A 4 6.33 10.54 16.93
CA SER A 4 7.59 11.14 17.42
C SER A 4 7.72 12.64 17.06
N GLY A 5 6.63 13.39 17.19
CA GLY A 5 6.59 14.83 16.91
C GLY A 5 6.47 15.23 15.44
N LYS A 6 6.35 14.26 14.51
CA LYS A 6 6.12 14.53 13.07
C LYS A 6 4.81 13.92 12.60
N PRO A 7 4.07 14.54 11.66
CA PRO A 7 2.94 13.90 10.98
C PRO A 7 3.32 12.55 10.37
N LEU A 8 2.41 11.57 10.41
CA LEU A 8 2.66 10.20 9.90
C LEU A 8 3.16 10.20 8.46
N ILE A 9 2.52 10.98 7.60
CA ILE A 9 2.86 11.09 6.18
C ILE A 9 4.32 11.51 5.95
N ILE A 10 4.90 12.34 6.80
CA ILE A 10 6.31 12.77 6.69
C ILE A 10 7.25 11.58 6.82
N ARG A 11 6.97 10.65 7.75
CA ARG A 11 7.79 9.46 7.96
C ARG A 11 7.80 8.56 6.71
N THR A 12 6.61 8.34 6.15
CA THR A 12 6.49 7.57 4.92
C THR A 12 7.22 8.25 3.76
N LEU A 13 7.11 9.58 3.63
CA LEU A 13 7.82 10.34 2.60
C LEU A 13 9.34 10.33 2.79
N GLU A 14 9.84 10.44 4.02
CA GLU A 14 11.27 10.32 4.34
C GLU A 14 11.82 8.94 3.92
N ALA A 15 11.00 7.87 4.03
CA ALA A 15 11.39 6.53 3.60
C ALA A 15 11.33 6.35 2.06
N ILE A 16 10.37 6.98 1.39
CA ILE A 16 10.17 6.86 -0.07
C ILE A 16 11.19 7.70 -0.85
N LYS A 17 11.41 8.96 -0.43
CA LYS A 17 12.21 9.96 -1.16
C LYS A 17 13.57 9.46 -1.67
N PRO A 18 14.36 8.65 -0.91
CA PRO A 18 15.65 8.15 -1.38
C PRO A 18 15.60 7.05 -2.44
N VAL A 19 14.41 6.57 -2.81
CA VAL A 19 14.25 5.39 -3.67
C VAL A 19 13.38 5.62 -4.91
N VAL A 20 12.82 6.84 -5.06
CA VAL A 20 12.00 7.24 -6.21
C VAL A 20 12.40 8.62 -6.71
N ASP A 21 12.13 8.89 -7.99
CA ASP A 21 12.45 10.17 -8.65
C ASP A 21 11.27 11.16 -8.57
N TRP A 22 10.05 10.66 -8.48
CA TRP A 22 8.83 11.46 -8.48
C TRP A 22 7.84 10.95 -7.43
N ILE A 23 7.22 11.87 -6.68
CA ILE A 23 6.25 11.52 -5.65
C ILE A 23 4.91 12.19 -5.96
N ILE A 24 3.87 11.38 -6.00
CA ILE A 24 2.48 11.80 -6.16
C ILE A 24 1.74 11.53 -4.85
N VAL A 25 1.10 12.56 -4.31
CA VAL A 25 0.29 12.48 -3.11
C VAL A 25 -1.18 12.56 -3.50
N VAL A 26 -1.89 11.44 -3.34
CA VAL A 26 -3.34 11.39 -3.56
C VAL A 26 -4.05 11.81 -2.28
N THR A 27 -4.94 12.81 -2.39
CA THR A 27 -5.66 13.40 -1.26
C THR A 27 -7.15 13.49 -1.54
N GLY A 28 -7.94 13.71 -0.50
CA GLY A 28 -9.32 14.17 -0.64
C GLY A 28 -9.41 15.62 -1.14
N THR A 29 -10.63 16.11 -1.29
CA THR A 29 -10.91 17.48 -1.76
C THR A 29 -10.42 18.56 -0.79
N ASP A 30 -10.51 18.30 0.52
CA ASP A 30 -9.87 19.16 1.53
C ASP A 30 -8.47 18.60 1.84
N ASN A 31 -7.46 19.27 1.33
CA ASN A 31 -6.07 18.86 1.47
C ASN A 31 -5.17 19.95 2.06
N THR A 32 -5.77 20.96 2.69
CA THR A 32 -5.07 22.12 3.23
C THR A 32 -4.06 21.72 4.31
N GLU A 33 -4.49 20.90 5.26
CA GLU A 33 -3.62 20.41 6.36
C GLU A 33 -2.47 19.56 5.84
N ILE A 34 -2.74 18.70 4.83
CA ILE A 34 -1.70 17.85 4.23
C ILE A 34 -0.66 18.71 3.50
N LYS A 35 -1.10 19.69 2.71
CA LYS A 35 -0.19 20.60 2.01
C LYS A 35 0.66 21.43 2.97
N GLU A 36 0.07 21.92 4.06
CA GLU A 36 0.82 22.64 5.09
C GLU A 36 1.85 21.74 5.78
N ALA A 37 1.46 20.50 6.13
CA ALA A 37 2.37 19.52 6.72
C ALA A 37 3.55 19.17 5.79
N LEU A 38 3.34 19.22 4.49
CA LEU A 38 4.33 18.82 3.47
C LEU A 38 5.02 19.99 2.78
N LYS A 39 4.83 21.23 3.23
CA LYS A 39 5.38 22.42 2.60
C LYS A 39 6.91 22.44 2.44
N GLU A 40 7.63 21.70 3.31
CA GLU A 40 9.09 21.57 3.25
C GLU A 40 9.56 20.45 2.30
N PHE A 41 8.63 19.71 1.70
CA PHE A 41 8.95 18.71 0.67
C PHE A 41 8.75 19.33 -0.72
N PRO A 42 9.83 19.71 -1.43
CA PRO A 42 9.71 20.26 -2.77
C PRO A 42 9.33 19.16 -3.78
N ASN A 43 8.73 19.59 -4.89
CA ASN A 43 8.47 18.73 -6.05
C ASN A 43 7.45 17.60 -5.82
N LEU A 44 6.49 17.80 -4.92
CA LEU A 44 5.34 16.90 -4.78
C LEU A 44 4.26 17.23 -5.81
N THR A 45 3.72 16.21 -6.48
CA THR A 45 2.52 16.34 -7.29
C THR A 45 1.30 15.92 -6.46
N TYR A 46 0.27 16.74 -6.46
CA TYR A 46 -0.98 16.43 -5.74
C TYR A 46 -2.07 16.05 -6.71
N VAL A 47 -2.73 14.92 -6.46
CA VAL A 47 -3.92 14.46 -7.18
C VAL A 47 -5.09 14.37 -6.21
N ILE A 48 -6.24 14.88 -6.63
CA ILE A 48 -7.45 14.88 -5.79
C ILE A 48 -8.33 13.69 -6.16
N GLN A 49 -8.53 12.79 -5.20
CA GLN A 49 -9.60 11.80 -5.25
C GLN A 49 -10.93 12.53 -4.91
N LYS A 50 -11.76 12.77 -5.92
CA LYS A 50 -13.00 13.56 -5.74
C LYS A 50 -14.02 12.92 -4.81
N GLN A 51 -14.08 11.60 -4.78
CA GLN A 51 -14.97 10.81 -3.93
C GLN A 51 -14.17 9.69 -3.27
N PRO A 52 -14.32 9.45 -1.95
CA PRO A 52 -13.57 8.42 -1.21
C PRO A 52 -14.14 7.02 -1.49
N LEU A 53 -13.98 6.55 -2.72
CA LEU A 53 -14.52 5.26 -3.20
C LEU A 53 -13.56 4.08 -2.99
N GLY A 54 -12.54 4.22 -2.16
CA GLY A 54 -11.59 3.17 -1.82
C GLY A 54 -10.20 3.38 -2.44
N THR A 55 -9.27 2.50 -2.07
CA THR A 55 -7.84 2.61 -2.39
C THR A 55 -7.52 2.36 -3.87
N GLY A 56 -8.28 1.48 -4.53
CA GLY A 56 -8.17 1.27 -5.97
C GLY A 56 -8.61 2.50 -6.76
N ASN A 57 -9.70 3.15 -6.33
CA ASN A 57 -10.15 4.41 -6.94
C ASN A 57 -9.16 5.55 -6.70
N ALA A 58 -8.50 5.60 -5.53
CA ALA A 58 -7.45 6.59 -5.26
C ALA A 58 -6.29 6.44 -6.26
N LEU A 59 -5.78 5.23 -6.47
CA LEU A 59 -4.72 5.00 -7.45
C LEU A 59 -5.21 5.28 -8.88
N LEU A 60 -6.42 4.87 -9.25
CA LEU A 60 -6.98 5.13 -10.57
C LEU A 60 -7.11 6.64 -10.87
N SER A 61 -7.28 7.49 -9.86
CA SER A 61 -7.35 8.94 -10.05
C SER A 61 -6.05 9.56 -10.58
N THR A 62 -4.94 8.84 -10.55
CA THR A 62 -3.62 9.29 -11.06
C THR A 62 -3.32 8.82 -12.48
N ASP A 63 -4.18 8.02 -13.08
CA ASP A 63 -3.98 7.35 -14.39
C ASP A 63 -3.55 8.30 -15.52
N TYR A 64 -4.19 9.47 -15.59
CA TYR A 64 -3.92 10.47 -16.64
C TYR A 64 -2.47 11.01 -16.62
N LEU A 65 -1.73 10.83 -15.53
CA LEU A 65 -0.32 11.22 -15.43
C LEU A 65 0.61 10.20 -16.09
N PHE A 66 0.11 9.00 -16.40
CA PHE A 66 0.91 7.88 -16.87
C PHE A 66 0.49 7.38 -18.27
N GLU A 67 -0.33 8.14 -18.97
CA GLU A 67 -0.71 7.82 -20.34
C GLU A 67 0.53 7.72 -21.25
N ASN A 68 0.67 6.58 -21.93
CA ASN A 68 1.80 6.29 -22.85
C ASN A 68 3.20 6.40 -22.21
N THR A 69 3.33 6.00 -20.95
CA THR A 69 4.60 5.99 -20.23
C THR A 69 4.93 4.60 -19.68
N ASP A 70 6.23 4.29 -19.59
CA ASP A 70 6.76 3.02 -19.05
C ASP A 70 7.28 3.23 -17.62
N TYR A 71 6.51 3.93 -16.77
CA TYR A 71 6.90 4.12 -15.37
C TYR A 71 6.64 2.86 -14.53
N THR A 72 7.60 2.53 -13.68
CA THR A 72 7.41 1.62 -12.56
C THR A 72 6.91 2.42 -11.35
N LEU A 73 5.81 2.02 -10.76
CA LEU A 73 5.18 2.68 -9.62
C LEU A 73 5.48 1.95 -8.32
N LEU A 74 5.91 2.69 -7.30
CA LEU A 74 5.89 2.25 -5.90
C LEU A 74 4.64 2.84 -5.24
N VAL A 75 3.71 2.00 -4.81
CA VAL A 75 2.48 2.41 -4.13
C VAL A 75 2.59 2.16 -2.63
N SER A 76 2.27 3.17 -1.84
CA SER A 76 2.32 3.14 -0.38
C SER A 76 1.16 3.93 0.24
N TYR A 77 0.91 3.71 1.53
CA TYR A 77 -0.07 4.45 2.32
C TYR A 77 0.62 5.37 3.32
N ALA A 78 -0.01 6.49 3.64
CA ALA A 78 0.55 7.52 4.54
C ALA A 78 0.51 7.14 6.02
N ASP A 79 -0.25 6.11 6.38
CA ASP A 79 -0.51 5.63 7.75
C ASP A 79 0.47 4.54 8.23
N LYS A 80 1.57 4.30 7.48
CA LYS A 80 2.57 3.26 7.76
C LYS A 80 3.94 3.87 8.09
N PRO A 81 4.11 4.47 9.28
CA PRO A 81 5.29 5.29 9.59
C PRO A 81 6.55 4.49 9.92
N LEU A 82 6.47 3.16 10.05
CA LEU A 82 7.61 2.30 10.40
C LEU A 82 8.33 1.72 9.20
N ILE A 83 7.78 1.90 7.99
CA ILE A 83 8.42 1.44 6.76
C ILE A 83 9.77 2.12 6.57
N THR A 84 10.74 1.39 6.04
CA THR A 84 12.09 1.91 5.80
C THR A 84 12.42 1.98 4.32
N SER A 85 13.34 2.89 3.95
CA SER A 85 13.88 2.97 2.57
C SER A 85 14.54 1.66 2.15
N LYS A 86 15.11 0.91 3.09
CA LYS A 86 15.72 -0.40 2.83
C LYS A 86 14.67 -1.41 2.35
N THR A 87 13.51 -1.42 2.96
CA THR A 87 12.42 -2.31 2.57
C THR A 87 11.82 -1.91 1.22
N PHE A 88 11.63 -0.63 0.96
CA PHE A 88 11.21 -0.16 -0.36
C PHE A 88 12.22 -0.53 -1.45
N ARG A 89 13.52 -0.33 -1.22
CA ARG A 89 14.57 -0.75 -2.17
C ARG A 89 14.53 -2.26 -2.41
N LYS A 90 14.37 -3.07 -1.36
CA LYS A 90 14.21 -4.53 -1.49
C LYS A 90 13.02 -4.92 -2.36
N LEU A 91 11.89 -4.19 -2.23
CA LEU A 91 10.72 -4.41 -3.08
C LEU A 91 11.00 -4.08 -4.55
N ILE A 92 11.58 -2.90 -4.80
CA ILE A 92 11.95 -2.44 -6.15
C ILE A 92 12.94 -3.41 -6.79
N ASP A 93 14.03 -3.75 -6.09
CA ASP A 93 15.05 -4.68 -6.57
C ASP A 93 14.46 -6.06 -6.91
N ARG A 94 13.52 -6.53 -6.08
CA ARG A 94 12.86 -7.81 -6.33
C ARG A 94 11.92 -7.74 -7.52
N HIS A 95 11.20 -6.64 -7.69
CA HIS A 95 10.33 -6.41 -8.83
C HIS A 95 11.13 -6.46 -10.14
N ILE A 96 12.19 -5.65 -10.24
CA ILE A 96 13.08 -5.62 -11.42
C ILE A 96 13.64 -7.01 -11.72
N LYS A 97 14.12 -7.75 -10.71
CA LYS A 97 14.73 -9.08 -10.89
C LYS A 97 13.74 -10.17 -11.23
N SER A 98 12.47 -10.02 -10.87
CA SER A 98 11.45 -11.06 -11.13
C SER A 98 10.82 -10.93 -12.50
N GLU A 99 11.02 -9.79 -13.18
CA GLU A 99 10.34 -9.42 -14.43
C GLU A 99 8.80 -9.55 -14.30
N ALA A 100 8.28 -9.44 -13.07
CA ALA A 100 6.85 -9.55 -12.79
C ALA A 100 6.17 -8.19 -13.05
N GLU A 101 4.95 -8.23 -13.55
CA GLU A 101 4.12 -7.04 -13.74
C GLU A 101 3.75 -6.35 -12.40
N ILE A 102 3.74 -7.11 -11.31
CA ILE A 102 3.46 -6.62 -9.97
C ILE A 102 4.20 -7.42 -8.89
N THR A 103 4.74 -6.71 -7.92
CA THR A 103 5.36 -7.27 -6.71
C THR A 103 4.71 -6.67 -5.48
N ILE A 104 4.20 -7.51 -4.58
CA ILE A 104 3.51 -7.06 -3.37
C ILE A 104 4.29 -7.40 -2.11
N ALA A 105 4.18 -6.54 -1.10
CA ALA A 105 4.74 -6.80 0.22
C ALA A 105 3.76 -7.63 1.06
N THR A 106 4.27 -8.66 1.74
CA THR A 106 3.53 -9.45 2.72
C THR A 106 4.23 -9.44 4.06
N ALA A 107 3.49 -9.67 5.15
CA ALA A 107 4.04 -9.84 6.48
C ALA A 107 3.37 -11.01 7.20
N ILE A 108 4.05 -11.62 8.18
CA ILE A 108 3.46 -12.63 9.06
C ILE A 108 3.25 -12.00 10.42
N LEU A 109 1.99 -11.88 10.85
CA LEU A 109 1.60 -11.26 12.10
C LEU A 109 1.02 -12.29 13.08
N SER A 110 1.38 -12.17 14.35
CA SER A 110 0.73 -12.95 15.41
C SER A 110 -0.75 -12.58 15.56
N LEU A 111 -1.05 -11.28 15.44
CA LEU A 111 -2.39 -10.69 15.48
C LEU A 111 -2.65 -9.90 14.18
N PRO A 112 -3.18 -10.53 13.14
CA PRO A 112 -3.38 -9.90 11.83
C PRO A 112 -4.39 -8.74 11.81
N GLY A 113 -5.31 -8.66 12.79
CA GLY A 113 -6.30 -7.60 12.90
C GLY A 113 -7.18 -7.47 11.64
N SER A 114 -7.39 -6.24 11.20
CA SER A 114 -8.22 -5.86 10.05
C SER A 114 -7.55 -6.01 8.69
N LYS A 115 -6.29 -6.50 8.63
CA LYS A 115 -5.56 -6.62 7.37
C LYS A 115 -6.10 -7.71 6.46
N GLY A 116 -5.98 -7.51 5.15
CA GLY A 116 -6.28 -8.53 4.14
C GLY A 116 -5.38 -9.75 4.28
N ARG A 117 -5.96 -10.95 4.19
CA ARG A 117 -5.27 -12.24 4.30
C ARG A 117 -4.75 -12.70 2.96
N ILE A 118 -3.48 -13.12 2.94
CA ILE A 118 -2.87 -13.72 1.74
C ILE A 118 -3.32 -15.16 1.63
N ILE A 119 -4.01 -15.47 0.55
CA ILE A 119 -4.38 -16.83 0.20
C ILE A 119 -3.33 -17.40 -0.75
N ARG A 120 -2.85 -18.60 -0.41
CA ARG A 120 -1.92 -19.33 -1.27
C ARG A 120 -2.52 -20.65 -1.70
N GLU A 121 -2.36 -20.99 -2.96
CA GLU A 121 -2.71 -22.28 -3.53
C GLU A 121 -1.44 -22.98 -4.02
N LYS A 122 -1.18 -24.20 -3.54
CA LYS A 122 0.06 -24.94 -3.83
C LYS A 122 1.34 -24.10 -3.61
N GLY A 123 1.32 -23.22 -2.58
CA GLY A 123 2.45 -22.35 -2.23
C GLY A 123 2.57 -21.05 -3.04
N LYS A 124 1.85 -20.93 -4.16
CA LYS A 124 1.80 -19.69 -4.96
C LYS A 124 0.77 -18.73 -4.39
N PHE A 125 0.99 -17.44 -4.61
CA PHE A 125 -0.01 -16.42 -4.33
C PHE A 125 -1.26 -16.67 -5.20
N ALA A 126 -2.45 -16.60 -4.59
CA ALA A 126 -3.72 -16.79 -5.29
C ALA A 126 -4.58 -15.51 -5.23
N ARG A 127 -4.76 -14.93 -4.04
CA ARG A 127 -5.57 -13.72 -3.85
C ARG A 127 -5.36 -13.12 -2.46
N VAL A 128 -5.91 -11.92 -2.25
CA VAL A 128 -6.13 -11.32 -0.94
C VAL A 128 -7.63 -11.37 -0.63
N ILE A 129 -7.97 -11.67 0.61
CA ILE A 129 -9.34 -11.51 1.12
C ILE A 129 -9.28 -10.51 2.27
N GLU A 130 -9.98 -9.39 2.12
CA GLU A 130 -10.07 -8.37 3.16
C GLU A 130 -10.78 -8.93 4.39
N ALA A 131 -10.35 -8.49 5.58
CA ALA A 131 -10.86 -9.07 6.84
C ALA A 131 -12.38 -8.94 7.00
N LYS A 132 -12.97 -7.89 6.42
CA LYS A 132 -14.43 -7.65 6.46
C LYS A 132 -15.23 -8.63 5.60
N ASP A 133 -14.57 -9.23 4.60
CA ASP A 133 -15.15 -10.19 3.65
C ASP A 133 -14.71 -11.64 3.96
N ALA A 134 -13.86 -11.83 4.98
CA ALA A 134 -13.26 -13.10 5.34
C ALA A 134 -14.14 -13.91 6.28
N ASP A 135 -14.25 -15.22 6.03
CA ASP A 135 -14.83 -16.17 6.98
C ASP A 135 -13.88 -16.45 8.17
N PRO A 136 -14.37 -17.11 9.26
CA PRO A 136 -13.56 -17.38 10.45
C PRO A 136 -12.29 -18.22 10.19
N GLU A 137 -12.27 -19.10 9.19
CA GLU A 137 -11.09 -19.89 8.86
C GLU A 137 -10.03 -19.05 8.15
N ILE A 138 -10.45 -18.19 7.24
CA ILE A 138 -9.57 -17.23 6.57
C ILE A 138 -8.96 -16.26 7.58
N LEU A 139 -9.73 -15.80 8.57
CA LEU A 139 -9.22 -14.90 9.62
C LEU A 139 -8.08 -15.49 10.46
N LYS A 140 -7.93 -16.82 10.52
CA LYS A 140 -6.81 -17.51 11.22
C LYS A 140 -5.48 -17.39 10.47
N ILE A 141 -5.50 -17.06 9.19
CA ILE A 141 -4.29 -16.91 8.37
C ILE A 141 -3.45 -15.76 8.91
N LYS A 142 -2.16 -16.05 9.13
CA LYS A 142 -1.20 -15.09 9.70
C LYS A 142 -0.47 -14.25 8.66
N GLU A 143 -0.41 -14.71 7.41
CA GLU A 143 0.18 -13.94 6.32
C GLU A 143 -0.82 -12.90 5.82
N VAL A 144 -0.39 -11.64 5.82
CA VAL A 144 -1.23 -10.49 5.47
C VAL A 144 -0.63 -9.69 4.34
N ASN A 145 -1.49 -8.96 3.63
CA ASN A 145 -1.08 -7.87 2.74
C ASN A 145 -0.51 -6.72 3.59
N ALA A 146 0.73 -6.35 3.32
CA ALA A 146 1.38 -5.27 4.05
C ALA A 146 1.03 -3.87 3.51
N GLY A 147 0.33 -3.79 2.36
CA GLY A 147 -0.14 -2.54 1.78
C GLY A 147 0.91 -1.80 0.94
N PHE A 148 2.00 -2.43 0.57
CA PHE A 148 2.99 -1.86 -0.35
C PHE A 148 3.08 -2.73 -1.61
N LEU A 149 3.20 -2.09 -2.76
CA LEU A 149 3.43 -2.79 -4.02
C LEU A 149 4.30 -1.99 -4.97
N VAL A 150 4.96 -2.70 -5.88
CA VAL A 150 5.66 -2.14 -7.04
C VAL A 150 5.04 -2.78 -8.29
N CYS A 151 4.73 -1.97 -9.29
CA CYS A 151 4.05 -2.44 -10.50
C CYS A 151 4.38 -1.57 -11.70
N GLU A 152 4.14 -2.10 -12.91
CA GLU A 152 4.21 -1.32 -14.13
C GLU A 152 2.94 -0.48 -14.30
N ALA A 153 3.10 0.82 -14.61
CA ALA A 153 1.99 1.77 -14.72
C ALA A 153 0.92 1.31 -15.71
N HIS A 154 1.32 0.95 -16.92
CA HIS A 154 0.39 0.50 -17.96
C HIS A 154 -0.43 -0.72 -17.53
N SER A 155 0.19 -1.62 -16.77
CA SER A 155 -0.41 -2.85 -16.29
C SER A 155 -1.42 -2.60 -15.18
N ILE A 156 -1.01 -1.87 -14.13
CA ILE A 156 -1.89 -1.64 -12.96
C ILE A 156 -3.16 -0.87 -13.34
N TYR A 157 -3.08 0.15 -14.20
CA TYR A 157 -4.26 0.91 -14.61
C TYR A 157 -5.19 0.10 -15.52
N ARG A 158 -4.66 -0.81 -16.35
CA ARG A 158 -5.47 -1.78 -17.10
C ARG A 158 -6.30 -2.64 -16.17
N GLU A 159 -5.69 -3.18 -15.11
CA GLU A 159 -6.37 -4.06 -14.15
C GLU A 159 -7.32 -3.28 -13.22
N LEU A 160 -6.95 -2.08 -12.79
CA LEU A 160 -7.82 -1.22 -11.98
C LEU A 160 -9.15 -0.87 -12.64
N ARG A 161 -9.21 -0.81 -13.97
CA ARG A 161 -10.46 -0.56 -14.70
C ARG A 161 -11.43 -1.75 -14.69
N LYS A 162 -10.97 -2.94 -14.29
CA LYS A 162 -11.77 -4.18 -14.24
C LYS A 162 -12.40 -4.42 -12.86
N ILE A 163 -11.82 -3.88 -11.78
CA ILE A 163 -12.33 -4.10 -10.43
C ILE A 163 -13.69 -3.44 -10.22
N ASN A 164 -14.44 -3.96 -9.25
CA ASN A 164 -15.76 -3.44 -8.87
C ASN A 164 -15.81 -3.21 -7.34
N ASN A 165 -16.94 -2.71 -6.84
CA ASN A 165 -17.15 -2.44 -5.42
C ASN A 165 -18.20 -3.37 -4.77
N ASN A 166 -18.35 -4.58 -5.29
CA ASN A 166 -19.27 -5.60 -4.75
C ASN A 166 -18.67 -6.32 -3.54
N ASN A 167 -18.38 -5.58 -2.48
CA ASN A 167 -17.77 -6.05 -1.24
C ASN A 167 -18.45 -5.41 -0.02
N ALA A 168 -18.06 -5.82 1.19
CA ALA A 168 -18.67 -5.37 2.45
C ALA A 168 -18.57 -3.84 2.67
N SER A 169 -17.51 -3.20 2.20
CA SER A 169 -17.32 -1.74 2.35
C SER A 169 -17.92 -0.91 1.22
N LYS A 170 -18.37 -1.52 0.11
CA LYS A 170 -18.80 -0.83 -1.12
C LYS A 170 -17.72 0.07 -1.72
N GLU A 171 -16.46 -0.34 -1.60
CA GLU A 171 -15.29 0.37 -2.05
C GLU A 171 -14.56 -0.40 -3.16
N TYR A 172 -13.87 0.30 -4.04
CA TYR A 172 -12.92 -0.30 -4.99
C TYR A 172 -11.62 -0.62 -4.23
N TYR A 173 -11.48 -1.86 -3.78
CA TYR A 173 -10.27 -2.30 -3.09
C TYR A 173 -9.10 -2.43 -4.07
N LEU A 174 -7.97 -1.83 -3.74
CA LEU A 174 -6.75 -2.02 -4.54
C LEU A 174 -6.34 -3.50 -4.59
N THR A 175 -6.63 -4.25 -3.55
CA THR A 175 -6.32 -5.68 -3.45
C THR A 175 -7.10 -6.56 -4.43
N ASP A 176 -8.25 -6.09 -4.93
CA ASP A 176 -9.03 -6.84 -5.94
C ASP A 176 -8.28 -6.92 -7.27
N VAL A 177 -7.39 -5.96 -7.55
CA VAL A 177 -6.58 -5.95 -8.76
C VAL A 177 -5.70 -7.21 -8.88
N TYR A 178 -5.28 -7.79 -7.77
CA TYR A 178 -4.47 -9.01 -7.79
C TYR A 178 -5.22 -10.20 -8.40
N THR A 179 -6.53 -10.26 -8.18
CA THR A 179 -7.38 -11.28 -8.80
C THR A 179 -7.45 -11.10 -10.32
N GLU A 180 -7.49 -9.87 -10.79
CA GLU A 180 -7.49 -9.58 -12.23
C GLU A 180 -6.15 -9.96 -12.89
N TYR A 181 -5.00 -9.67 -12.23
CA TYR A 181 -3.69 -10.16 -12.69
C TYR A 181 -3.65 -11.69 -12.86
N ILE A 182 -4.17 -12.43 -11.86
CA ILE A 182 -4.21 -13.91 -11.93
C ILE A 182 -5.13 -14.40 -13.04
N LYS A 183 -6.30 -13.76 -13.25
CA LYS A 183 -7.22 -14.10 -14.35
C LYS A 183 -6.57 -13.91 -15.72
N ASP A 184 -5.74 -12.89 -15.86
CA ASP A 184 -4.99 -12.62 -17.09
C ASP A 184 -3.75 -13.53 -17.24
N GLY A 185 -3.53 -14.46 -16.32
CA GLY A 185 -2.41 -15.41 -16.37
C GLY A 185 -1.07 -14.80 -15.96
N LEU A 186 -1.08 -13.64 -15.30
CA LEU A 186 0.11 -12.93 -14.86
C LEU A 186 0.51 -13.36 -13.44
N ASP A 187 1.78 -13.66 -13.24
CA ASP A 187 2.32 -14.04 -11.94
C ASP A 187 2.52 -12.80 -11.03
N ILE A 188 2.15 -12.96 -9.75
CA ILE A 188 2.39 -11.95 -8.72
C ILE A 188 3.60 -12.37 -7.90
N CYS A 189 4.62 -11.52 -7.91
CA CYS A 189 5.78 -11.67 -7.03
C CYS A 189 5.44 -11.20 -5.61
N THR A 190 5.88 -11.94 -4.60
CA THR A 190 5.68 -11.55 -3.20
C THR A 190 7.01 -11.36 -2.47
N VAL A 191 7.10 -10.33 -1.64
CA VAL A 191 8.26 -10.05 -0.79
C VAL A 191 7.82 -9.96 0.66
N ARG A 192 8.36 -10.83 1.51
CA ARG A 192 8.12 -10.73 2.95
C ARG A 192 8.95 -9.62 3.55
N ILE A 193 8.28 -8.75 4.31
CA ILE A 193 8.87 -7.62 5.05
C ILE A 193 8.83 -7.89 6.56
N PRO A 194 9.58 -7.13 7.38
CA PRO A 194 9.46 -7.16 8.83
C PRO A 194 8.03 -6.86 9.29
N PRO A 195 7.49 -7.62 10.28
CA PRO A 195 6.12 -7.44 10.76
C PRO A 195 5.81 -6.00 11.20
N GLU A 196 6.73 -5.37 11.90
CA GLU A 196 6.61 -4.00 12.42
C GLU A 196 6.44 -2.96 11.29
N GLU A 197 7.08 -3.17 10.16
CA GLU A 197 6.97 -2.26 9.01
C GLU A 197 5.61 -2.33 8.30
N SER A 198 4.80 -3.35 8.60
CA SER A 198 3.44 -3.47 8.08
C SER A 198 2.38 -2.80 8.98
N CYS A 199 2.76 -2.24 10.13
CA CYS A 199 1.83 -1.63 11.06
C CYS A 199 1.16 -0.39 10.47
N ASP A 200 -0.17 -0.33 10.59
CA ASP A 200 -0.98 0.85 10.30
C ASP A 200 -1.23 1.62 11.60
N ILE A 201 -1.40 2.92 11.49
CA ILE A 201 -1.85 3.77 12.60
C ILE A 201 -3.16 4.44 12.19
N ASN A 202 -4.27 3.90 12.66
CA ASN A 202 -5.62 4.40 12.37
C ASN A 202 -6.25 5.11 13.56
N THR A 203 -5.72 4.91 14.78
CA THR A 203 -6.27 5.46 16.01
C THR A 203 -5.19 6.08 16.88
N LEU A 204 -5.58 7.03 17.75
CA LEU A 204 -4.67 7.64 18.74
C LEU A 204 -4.08 6.60 19.70
N SER A 205 -4.83 5.56 20.05
CA SER A 205 -4.36 4.46 20.90
C SER A 205 -3.24 3.67 20.22
N GLU A 206 -3.39 3.33 18.93
CA GLU A 206 -2.34 2.66 18.15
C GLU A 206 -1.10 3.54 18.05
N LEU A 207 -1.26 4.83 17.82
CA LEU A 207 -0.17 5.80 17.78
C LEU A 207 0.60 5.84 19.12
N GLN A 208 -0.10 5.85 20.26
CA GLN A 208 0.51 5.83 21.60
C GLN A 208 1.28 4.53 21.83
N ASN A 209 0.70 3.38 21.49
CA ASN A 209 1.32 2.07 21.66
C ASN A 209 2.63 1.95 20.85
N ILE A 210 2.63 2.41 19.61
CA ILE A 210 3.81 2.39 18.74
C ILE A 210 4.88 3.37 19.25
N ASN A 211 4.51 4.56 19.72
CA ASN A 211 5.44 5.50 20.31
C ASN A 211 6.13 4.91 21.55
N GLN A 212 5.39 4.21 22.44
CA GLN A 212 5.96 3.51 23.57
C GLN A 212 6.91 2.39 23.16
N TRP A 213 6.50 1.57 22.17
CA TRP A 213 7.32 0.47 21.66
C TRP A 213 8.68 0.95 21.12
N ILE A 214 8.71 2.05 20.36
CA ILE A 214 9.97 2.61 19.83
C ILE A 214 10.89 3.10 20.93
N MET A 215 10.34 3.65 22.02
CA MET A 215 11.16 4.07 23.16
C MET A 215 11.82 2.89 23.90
N THR A 216 11.25 1.69 23.76
CA THR A 216 11.79 0.47 24.39
C THR A 216 12.81 -0.27 23.52
N VAL A 217 12.84 0.00 22.22
CA VAL A 217 13.72 -0.69 21.25
C VAL A 217 14.97 0.13 20.89
N LYS A 218 15.04 1.38 21.35
CA LYS A 218 16.25 2.23 21.32
C LYS A 218 17.11 2.03 22.55
#